data_ac59648d728b2595fb0df68a25d10da1
#
_entry.id   ac59648d728b2595fb0df68a25d10da1
#
_cell.length_a   1.000
_cell.length_b   1.000
_cell.length_c   1.000
_cell.angle_alpha   90.00
_cell.angle_beta   90.00
_cell.angle_gamma   90.00
#
_symmetry.space_group_name_H-M   'P 1'
#
loop_
_entity.id
_entity.type
_entity.pdbx_description
1 polymer ?
#
loop_
_entity_poly.entity_id
_entity_poly.type
_entity_poly.pdbx_seq_one_letter_code
_entity_poly.pdbx_strand_id
1 'polypeptide(L)'
;TNLPFLEKDCIETFGEEQGQNVFGKTLEIYRELTRKGDYRNNDAIKYHMTVKLFPAMSYYKALQALEIDDAIEKVRTETRKAALINKQKNAKFARMPFVFTMYRMGVKKHMAKNFPSEGWNTEWVRCDGKEIHFNLRSCLYHDICVEKGCPELCRVYCENDNIAFSGLMPKIRFERVGTIGEGAECCDFHFINAKK
;
A
#
# COMPACT_ATOMS: atom_id res chain seq x y z
N THR A 1 -10.91 13.36 -8.37
CA THR A 1 -10.87 11.89 -8.24
C THR A 1 -9.42 11.44 -8.23
N ASN A 2 -9.09 10.45 -7.39
CA ASN A 2 -7.75 9.86 -7.34
C ASN A 2 -7.50 8.83 -8.44
N LEU A 3 -8.32 8.85 -9.50
CA LEU A 3 -8.29 7.89 -10.60
C LEU A 3 -8.02 8.51 -12.00
N PRO A 4 -7.55 9.77 -12.15
CA PRO A 4 -7.43 10.38 -13.48
C PRO A 4 -6.41 9.68 -14.39
N PHE A 5 -5.42 9.01 -13.81
CA PHE A 5 -4.43 8.25 -14.59
C PHE A 5 -4.94 6.88 -15.01
N LEU A 6 -5.84 6.29 -14.24
CA LEU A 6 -6.37 4.96 -14.51
C LEU A 6 -7.23 4.92 -15.79
N GLU A 7 -7.91 6.01 -16.16
CA GLU A 7 -8.66 6.09 -17.41
C GLU A 7 -7.73 5.86 -18.60
N LYS A 8 -6.64 6.60 -18.66
CA LYS A 8 -5.63 6.45 -19.71
C LYS A 8 -5.05 5.04 -19.75
N ASP A 9 -4.70 4.51 -18.59
CA ASP A 9 -4.14 3.15 -18.48
C ASP A 9 -5.14 2.08 -18.94
N CYS A 10 -6.44 2.25 -18.64
CA CYS A 10 -7.49 1.36 -19.15
C CYS A 10 -7.60 1.42 -20.67
N ILE A 11 -7.59 2.62 -21.27
CA ILE A 11 -7.67 2.79 -22.72
C ILE A 11 -6.43 2.19 -23.40
N GLU A 12 -5.24 2.44 -22.86
CA GLU A 12 -4.00 1.86 -23.37
C GLU A 12 -3.96 0.32 -23.27
N THR A 13 -4.60 -0.25 -22.26
CA THR A 13 -4.59 -1.71 -22.00
C THR A 13 -5.66 -2.45 -22.82
N PHE A 14 -6.85 -1.88 -22.97
CA PHE A 14 -8.04 -2.57 -23.51
C PHE A 14 -8.55 -1.98 -24.82
N GLY A 15 -7.97 -0.88 -25.33
CA GLY A 15 -8.52 -0.09 -26.42
C GLY A 15 -9.61 0.87 -25.94
N GLU A 16 -10.06 1.76 -26.85
CA GLU A 16 -10.94 2.87 -26.49
C GLU A 16 -12.25 2.42 -25.85
N GLU A 17 -13.02 1.58 -26.52
CA GLU A 17 -14.36 1.18 -26.09
C GLU A 17 -14.33 0.36 -24.78
N GLN A 18 -13.55 -0.72 -24.76
CA GLN A 18 -13.46 -1.58 -23.57
C GLN A 18 -12.77 -0.85 -22.40
N GLY A 19 -11.76 -0.03 -22.68
CA GLY A 19 -11.06 0.77 -21.67
C GLY A 19 -11.99 1.76 -20.98
N GLN A 20 -12.83 2.46 -21.74
CA GLN A 20 -13.85 3.35 -21.18
C GLN A 20 -14.89 2.60 -20.34
N ASN A 21 -15.32 1.41 -20.79
CA ASN A 21 -16.25 0.57 -20.03
C ASN A 21 -15.63 0.13 -18.69
N VAL A 22 -14.39 -0.37 -18.69
CA VAL A 22 -13.66 -0.76 -17.47
C VAL A 22 -13.52 0.44 -16.54
N PHE A 23 -13.12 1.59 -17.05
CA PHE A 23 -12.98 2.80 -16.24
C PHE A 23 -14.32 3.28 -15.67
N GLY A 24 -15.36 3.30 -16.47
CA GLY A 24 -16.72 3.66 -16.03
C GLY A 24 -17.21 2.76 -14.90
N LYS A 25 -17.03 1.43 -15.04
CA LYS A 25 -17.38 0.46 -13.99
C LYS A 25 -16.53 0.65 -12.73
N THR A 26 -15.24 0.94 -12.89
CA THR A 26 -14.35 1.27 -11.78
C THR A 26 -14.83 2.50 -11.00
N LEU A 27 -15.24 3.56 -11.69
CA LEU A 27 -15.76 4.78 -11.05
C LEU A 27 -17.07 4.52 -10.29
N GLU A 28 -17.97 3.72 -10.85
CA GLU A 28 -19.22 3.33 -10.19
C GLU A 28 -18.93 2.65 -8.84
N ILE A 29 -18.08 1.61 -8.86
CA ILE A 29 -17.71 0.85 -7.66
C ILE A 29 -16.93 1.75 -6.66
N TYR A 30 -16.04 2.60 -7.14
CA TYR A 30 -15.29 3.52 -6.27
C TYR A 30 -16.21 4.49 -5.52
N ARG A 31 -17.22 5.05 -6.22
CA ARG A 31 -18.22 5.93 -5.59
C ARG A 31 -19.03 5.20 -4.52
N GLU A 32 -19.40 3.96 -4.79
CA GLU A 32 -20.12 3.12 -3.83
C GLU A 32 -19.28 2.80 -2.60
N LEU A 33 -18.04 2.34 -2.78
CA LEU A 33 -17.10 2.08 -1.69
C LEU A 33 -16.86 3.33 -0.83
N THR A 34 -16.66 4.48 -1.48
CA THR A 34 -16.43 5.74 -0.77
C THR A 34 -17.65 6.20 0.00
N ARG A 35 -18.85 6.04 -0.56
CA ARG A 35 -20.11 6.42 0.12
C ARG A 35 -20.42 5.55 1.33
N LYS A 36 -20.09 4.25 1.27
CA LYS A 36 -20.37 3.26 2.32
C LYS A 36 -19.22 3.04 3.30
N GLY A 37 -18.05 3.67 3.07
CA GLY A 37 -16.85 3.47 3.88
C GLY A 37 -17.04 3.95 5.32
N ASP A 38 -16.70 3.10 6.28
CA ASP A 38 -16.53 3.49 7.68
C ASP A 38 -15.10 4.00 7.90
N TYR A 39 -14.96 5.30 8.04
CA TYR A 39 -13.67 5.95 8.23
C TYR A 39 -13.27 6.09 9.70
N ARG A 40 -14.03 5.50 10.63
CA ARG A 40 -13.77 5.51 12.08
C ARG A 40 -13.53 6.93 12.63
N ASN A 41 -14.14 7.93 12.00
CA ASN A 41 -13.94 9.37 12.28
C ASN A 41 -12.45 9.79 12.33
N ASN A 42 -11.62 9.20 11.45
CA ASN A 42 -10.18 9.40 11.41
C ASN A 42 -9.71 9.75 9.99
N ASP A 43 -9.10 10.93 9.82
CA ASP A 43 -8.66 11.44 8.52
C ASP A 43 -7.56 10.59 7.87
N ALA A 44 -6.67 9.99 8.67
CA ALA A 44 -5.64 9.10 8.14
C ALA A 44 -6.27 7.81 7.60
N ILE A 45 -7.23 7.22 8.31
CA ILE A 45 -7.99 6.05 7.83
C ILE A 45 -8.75 6.41 6.56
N LYS A 46 -9.45 7.54 6.54
CA LYS A 46 -10.14 8.03 5.34
C LYS A 46 -9.20 8.17 4.16
N TYR A 47 -8.02 8.77 4.38
CA TYR A 47 -7.00 8.90 3.34
C TYR A 47 -6.53 7.54 2.83
N HIS A 48 -6.21 6.60 3.72
CA HIS A 48 -5.79 5.26 3.33
C HIS A 48 -6.86 4.52 2.54
N MET A 49 -8.12 4.62 2.95
CA MET A 49 -9.21 3.97 2.24
C MET A 49 -9.47 4.62 0.88
N THR A 50 -9.69 5.93 0.84
CA THR A 50 -10.16 6.61 -0.39
C THR A 50 -9.05 6.89 -1.39
N VAL A 51 -7.82 7.11 -0.94
CA VAL A 51 -6.70 7.47 -1.82
C VAL A 51 -5.82 6.27 -2.18
N LYS A 52 -5.70 5.30 -1.27
CA LYS A 52 -4.78 4.17 -1.46
C LYS A 52 -5.49 2.86 -1.81
N LEU A 53 -6.47 2.44 -1.01
CA LEU A 53 -7.05 1.10 -1.13
C LEU A 53 -8.20 1.05 -2.15
N PHE A 54 -9.20 1.90 -2.01
CA PHE A 54 -10.40 1.84 -2.84
C PHE A 54 -10.17 2.04 -4.35
N PRO A 55 -9.21 2.87 -4.82
CA PRO A 55 -8.89 2.92 -6.23
C PRO A 55 -8.52 1.56 -6.83
N ALA A 56 -7.59 0.85 -6.21
CA ALA A 56 -7.18 -0.46 -6.68
C ALA A 56 -8.26 -1.53 -6.47
N MET A 57 -8.99 -1.48 -5.36
CA MET A 57 -10.10 -2.39 -5.07
C MET A 57 -11.24 -2.22 -6.08
N SER A 58 -11.60 -1.00 -6.41
CA SER A 58 -12.66 -0.74 -7.41
C SER A 58 -12.26 -1.20 -8.80
N TYR A 59 -11.00 -0.99 -9.18
CA TYR A 59 -10.47 -1.49 -10.45
C TYR A 59 -10.48 -3.02 -10.49
N TYR A 60 -10.01 -3.68 -9.43
CA TYR A 60 -10.04 -5.14 -9.30
C TYR A 60 -11.46 -5.70 -9.46
N LYS A 61 -12.42 -5.14 -8.71
CA LYS A 61 -13.82 -5.57 -8.78
C LYS A 61 -14.48 -5.26 -10.13
N ALA A 62 -14.09 -4.18 -10.79
CA ALA A 62 -14.59 -3.87 -12.14
C ALA A 62 -14.09 -4.91 -13.15
N LEU A 63 -12.82 -5.30 -13.10
CA LEU A 63 -12.26 -6.34 -13.94
C LEU A 63 -12.97 -7.69 -13.72
N GLN A 64 -13.21 -8.07 -12.45
CA GLN A 64 -13.97 -9.27 -12.11
C GLN A 64 -15.41 -9.23 -12.64
N ALA A 65 -16.12 -8.10 -12.44
CA ALA A 65 -17.50 -7.93 -12.87
C ALA A 65 -17.67 -7.94 -14.41
N LEU A 66 -16.63 -7.61 -15.14
CA LEU A 66 -16.56 -7.64 -16.60
C LEU A 66 -15.92 -8.92 -17.14
N GLU A 67 -15.70 -9.92 -16.26
CA GLU A 67 -15.10 -11.22 -16.60
C GLU A 67 -13.77 -11.11 -17.34
N ILE A 68 -12.96 -10.10 -16.97
CA ILE A 68 -11.64 -9.89 -17.56
C ILE A 68 -10.61 -10.77 -16.86
N ASP A 69 -9.93 -11.60 -17.62
CA ASP A 69 -8.89 -12.50 -17.13
C ASP A 69 -7.72 -11.76 -16.46
N ASP A 70 -7.04 -12.45 -15.56
CA ASP A 70 -5.86 -11.95 -14.86
C ASP A 70 -6.07 -10.64 -14.10
N ALA A 71 -7.28 -10.44 -13.56
CA ALA A 71 -7.66 -9.20 -12.87
C ALA A 71 -6.64 -8.78 -11.80
N ILE A 72 -6.15 -9.73 -10.99
CA ILE A 72 -5.18 -9.42 -9.92
C ILE A 72 -3.83 -8.99 -10.47
N GLU A 73 -3.37 -9.58 -11.60
CA GLU A 73 -2.11 -9.20 -12.23
C GLU A 73 -2.17 -7.80 -12.86
N LYS A 74 -3.32 -7.44 -13.41
CA LYS A 74 -3.56 -6.08 -13.92
C LYS A 74 -3.50 -5.05 -12.79
N VAL A 75 -4.12 -5.35 -11.65
CA VAL A 75 -4.06 -4.48 -10.45
C VAL A 75 -2.63 -4.43 -9.89
N ARG A 76 -1.91 -5.56 -9.86
CA ARG A 76 -0.50 -5.60 -9.46
C ARG A 76 0.36 -4.68 -10.34
N THR A 77 0.14 -4.71 -11.64
CA THR A 77 0.84 -3.85 -12.61
C THR A 77 0.56 -2.36 -12.34
N GLU A 78 -0.70 -1.99 -12.13
CA GLU A 78 -1.08 -0.60 -11.86
C GLU A 78 -0.52 -0.08 -10.53
N THR A 79 -0.70 -0.83 -9.45
CA THR A 79 -0.23 -0.40 -8.12
C THR A 79 1.28 -0.36 -8.02
N ARG A 80 1.98 -1.21 -8.77
CA ARG A 80 3.45 -1.21 -8.87
C ARG A 80 4.02 0.11 -9.37
N LYS A 81 3.31 0.84 -10.23
CA LYS A 81 3.72 2.18 -10.69
C LYS A 81 3.94 3.13 -9.51
N ALA A 82 3.02 3.15 -8.55
CA ALA A 82 3.14 3.94 -7.32
C ALA A 82 4.28 3.46 -6.41
N ALA A 83 4.48 2.15 -6.31
CA ALA A 83 5.59 1.57 -5.55
C ALA A 83 6.95 1.96 -6.13
N LEU A 84 7.10 1.99 -7.45
CA LEU A 84 8.31 2.43 -8.13
C LEU A 84 8.59 3.93 -7.91
N ILE A 85 7.57 4.77 -7.91
CA ILE A 85 7.70 6.20 -7.56
C ILE A 85 8.19 6.33 -6.10
N ASN A 86 7.63 5.55 -5.17
CA ASN A 86 8.08 5.55 -3.77
C ASN A 86 9.51 5.01 -3.63
N LYS A 87 9.90 3.98 -4.40
CA LYS A 87 11.28 3.52 -4.47
C LYS A 87 12.25 4.65 -4.87
N GLN A 88 11.89 5.44 -5.88
CA GLN A 88 12.72 6.57 -6.32
C GLN A 88 12.82 7.66 -5.23
N LYS A 89 11.72 7.96 -4.52
CA LYS A 89 11.73 8.89 -3.38
C LYS A 89 12.63 8.39 -2.26
N ASN A 90 12.54 7.11 -1.92
CA ASN A 90 13.37 6.45 -0.93
C ASN A 90 14.86 6.46 -1.35
N ALA A 91 15.15 6.23 -2.63
CA ALA A 91 16.52 6.31 -3.15
C ALA A 91 17.11 7.73 -3.06
N LYS A 92 16.29 8.77 -3.30
CA LYS A 92 16.71 10.17 -3.09
C LYS A 92 16.97 10.44 -1.60
N PHE A 93 16.09 9.98 -0.73
CA PHE A 93 16.25 10.10 0.73
C PHE A 93 17.50 9.36 1.22
N ALA A 94 17.76 8.15 0.72
CA ALA A 94 18.94 7.36 1.07
C ALA A 94 20.29 8.03 0.73
N ARG A 95 20.30 9.04 -0.16
CA ARG A 95 21.52 9.82 -0.46
C ARG A 95 21.91 10.79 0.65
N MET A 96 20.98 11.14 1.53
CA MET A 96 21.21 12.11 2.60
C MET A 96 22.26 11.59 3.60
N PRO A 97 23.08 12.49 4.18
CA PRO A 97 23.95 12.11 5.30
C PRO A 97 23.06 11.71 6.50
N PHE A 98 23.57 10.78 7.31
CA PHE A 98 22.87 10.33 8.54
C PHE A 98 21.44 9.83 8.34
N VAL A 99 21.10 9.35 7.15
CA VAL A 99 19.74 8.95 6.75
C VAL A 99 19.07 8.01 7.75
N PHE A 100 19.78 7.01 8.27
CA PHE A 100 19.21 6.09 9.25
C PHE A 100 18.83 6.80 10.56
N THR A 101 19.66 7.71 11.03
CA THR A 101 19.36 8.52 12.23
C THR A 101 18.12 9.39 12.00
N MET A 102 18.02 10.05 10.84
CA MET A 102 16.85 10.85 10.49
C MET A 102 15.58 9.97 10.40
N TYR A 103 15.68 8.81 9.75
CA TYR A 103 14.58 7.86 9.64
C TYR A 103 14.10 7.39 11.01
N ARG A 104 15.07 6.98 11.88
CA ARG A 104 14.78 6.56 13.25
C ARG A 104 14.11 7.64 14.11
N MET A 105 14.57 8.88 14.01
CA MET A 105 13.99 9.99 14.77
C MET A 105 12.55 10.31 14.34
N GLY A 106 12.24 10.12 13.07
CA GLY A 106 10.94 10.45 12.51
C GLY A 106 9.90 9.32 12.53
N VAL A 107 10.34 8.05 12.51
CA VAL A 107 9.46 6.90 12.23
C VAL A 107 8.31 6.75 13.23
N LYS A 108 8.55 6.89 14.53
CA LYS A 108 7.48 6.75 15.55
C LYS A 108 6.39 7.81 15.36
N LYS A 109 6.80 9.06 15.15
CA LYS A 109 5.84 10.16 14.89
C LYS A 109 5.09 9.95 13.57
N HIS A 110 5.80 9.48 12.55
CA HIS A 110 5.19 9.16 11.25
C HIS A 110 4.15 8.04 11.39
N MET A 111 4.48 6.95 12.09
CA MET A 111 3.56 5.83 12.32
C MET A 111 2.33 6.29 13.11
N ALA A 112 2.52 6.97 14.23
CA ALA A 112 1.40 7.46 15.05
C ALA A 112 0.45 8.39 14.28
N LYS A 113 0.99 9.22 13.37
CA LYS A 113 0.17 10.16 12.58
C LYS A 113 -0.55 9.50 11.41
N ASN A 114 0.11 8.59 10.68
CA ASN A 114 -0.40 8.10 9.41
C ASN A 114 -0.96 6.68 9.49
N PHE A 115 -0.60 5.92 10.53
CA PHE A 115 -1.07 4.55 10.76
C PHE A 115 -1.65 4.44 12.17
N PRO A 116 -2.81 5.07 12.41
CA PRO A 116 -3.44 5.12 13.74
C PRO A 116 -3.83 3.73 14.24
N SER A 117 -3.89 3.58 15.57
CA SER A 117 -4.17 2.30 16.25
C SER A 117 -5.50 1.67 15.86
N GLU A 118 -6.47 2.48 15.44
CA GLU A 118 -7.77 2.02 14.94
C GLU A 118 -7.67 1.19 13.65
N GLY A 119 -6.58 1.35 12.90
CA GLY A 119 -6.32 0.60 11.67
C GLY A 119 -5.11 -0.34 11.77
N TRP A 120 -4.13 0.04 12.60
CA TRP A 120 -2.86 -0.68 12.72
C TRP A 120 -2.37 -0.71 14.15
N ASN A 121 -2.45 -1.86 14.78
CA ASN A 121 -1.88 -2.04 16.11
C ASN A 121 -0.36 -2.24 16.01
N THR A 122 0.41 -1.18 16.29
CA THR A 122 1.86 -1.17 16.16
C THR A 122 2.53 -1.56 17.47
N GLU A 123 3.24 -2.68 17.47
CA GLU A 123 4.10 -3.15 18.57
C GLU A 123 5.56 -2.85 18.24
N TRP A 124 6.21 -1.99 19.03
CA TRP A 124 7.62 -1.66 18.86
C TRP A 124 8.51 -2.70 19.53
N VAL A 125 9.28 -3.43 18.71
CA VAL A 125 10.25 -4.42 19.19
C VAL A 125 11.59 -3.72 19.53
N ARG A 126 12.10 -2.91 18.60
CA ARG A 126 13.36 -2.18 18.78
C ARG A 126 13.39 -0.90 17.94
N CYS A 127 14.04 0.14 18.46
CA CYS A 127 14.23 1.39 17.73
C CYS A 127 15.48 2.10 18.28
N ASP A 128 16.65 1.70 17.78
CA ASP A 128 17.95 2.22 18.23
C ASP A 128 18.88 2.59 17.06
N GLY A 129 20.17 2.74 17.31
CA GLY A 129 21.15 3.11 16.28
C GLY A 129 21.48 1.99 15.28
N LYS A 130 21.08 0.74 15.57
CA LYS A 130 21.35 -0.43 14.74
C LYS A 130 20.16 -0.81 13.88
N GLU A 131 18.94 -0.76 14.45
CA GLU A 131 17.73 -1.20 13.78
C GLU A 131 16.48 -0.47 14.26
N ILE A 132 15.47 -0.50 13.41
CA ILE A 132 14.08 -0.13 13.68
C ILE A 132 13.26 -1.36 13.36
N HIS A 133 12.66 -1.97 14.38
CA HIS A 133 11.85 -3.16 14.25
C HIS A 133 10.51 -2.96 14.95
N PHE A 134 9.42 -3.14 14.22
CA PHE A 134 8.07 -3.10 14.76
C PHE A 134 7.17 -4.10 14.03
N ASN A 135 6.17 -4.60 14.74
CA ASN A 135 5.15 -5.49 14.23
C ASN A 135 3.82 -4.74 14.10
N LEU A 136 3.14 -4.91 13.00
CA LEU A 136 1.73 -4.54 12.90
C LEU A 136 0.90 -5.78 13.22
N ARG A 137 0.18 -5.76 14.35
CA ARG A 137 -0.67 -6.86 14.84
C ARG A 137 -2.06 -6.84 14.22
N SER A 138 -2.43 -5.75 13.55
CA SER A 138 -3.62 -5.62 12.70
C SER A 138 -3.29 -4.82 11.45
N CYS A 139 -4.07 -4.99 10.39
CA CYS A 139 -3.87 -4.30 9.13
C CYS A 139 -5.21 -3.90 8.52
N LEU A 140 -5.49 -2.60 8.51
CA LEU A 140 -6.72 -2.03 7.91
C LEU A 140 -6.96 -2.54 6.47
N TYR A 141 -5.89 -2.67 5.68
CA TYR A 141 -6.03 -3.13 4.30
C TYR A 141 -6.49 -4.58 4.23
N HIS A 142 -5.90 -5.45 5.07
CA HIS A 142 -6.31 -6.85 5.15
C HIS A 142 -7.77 -6.96 5.58
N ASP A 143 -8.15 -6.27 6.66
CA ASP A 143 -9.51 -6.35 7.22
C ASP A 143 -10.56 -5.90 6.20
N ILE A 144 -10.32 -4.78 5.50
CA ILE A 144 -11.23 -4.28 4.46
C ILE A 144 -11.23 -5.20 3.24
N CYS A 145 -10.08 -5.73 2.81
CA CYS A 145 -10.03 -6.67 1.70
C CYS A 145 -10.82 -7.94 1.99
N VAL A 146 -10.72 -8.48 3.21
CA VAL A 146 -11.51 -9.64 3.66
C VAL A 146 -13.00 -9.29 3.70
N GLU A 147 -13.37 -8.18 4.35
CA GLU A 147 -14.77 -7.69 4.43
C GLU A 147 -15.40 -7.53 3.04
N LYS A 148 -14.63 -7.04 2.08
CA LYS A 148 -15.11 -6.80 0.71
C LYS A 148 -14.92 -8.00 -0.23
N GLY A 149 -14.51 -9.17 0.28
CA GLY A 149 -14.38 -10.41 -0.50
C GLY A 149 -13.26 -10.37 -1.56
N CYS A 150 -12.13 -9.74 -1.26
CA CYS A 150 -10.95 -9.71 -2.11
C CYS A 150 -9.65 -9.74 -1.30
N PRO A 151 -9.46 -10.77 -0.42
CA PRO A 151 -8.31 -10.85 0.49
C PRO A 151 -6.95 -10.89 -0.25
N GLU A 152 -6.90 -11.44 -1.46
CA GLU A 152 -5.73 -11.51 -2.31
C GLU A 152 -5.18 -10.14 -2.70
N LEU A 153 -6.02 -9.12 -2.74
CA LEU A 153 -5.60 -7.74 -3.02
C LEU A 153 -4.64 -7.19 -1.95
N CYS A 154 -4.80 -7.62 -0.70
CA CYS A 154 -3.90 -7.19 0.38
C CYS A 154 -2.44 -7.59 0.10
N ARG A 155 -2.19 -8.78 -0.46
CA ARG A 155 -0.85 -9.26 -0.80
C ARG A 155 -0.13 -8.34 -1.79
N VAL A 156 -0.88 -7.77 -2.74
CA VAL A 156 -0.32 -6.83 -3.72
C VAL A 156 0.29 -5.60 -3.03
N TYR A 157 -0.35 -5.09 -1.97
CA TYR A 157 0.21 -3.99 -1.17
C TYR A 157 1.43 -4.42 -0.38
N CYS A 158 1.43 -5.64 0.18
CA CYS A 158 2.58 -6.19 0.88
C CYS A 158 3.81 -6.31 -0.05
N GLU A 159 3.61 -6.77 -1.28
CA GLU A 159 4.67 -6.84 -2.31
C GLU A 159 5.20 -5.43 -2.67
N ASN A 160 4.31 -4.46 -2.78
CA ASN A 160 4.65 -3.07 -3.10
C ASN A 160 5.51 -2.39 -2.02
N ASP A 161 5.39 -2.78 -0.75
CA ASP A 161 6.28 -2.32 0.32
C ASP A 161 7.72 -2.76 0.06
N ASN A 162 7.94 -4.03 -0.31
CA ASN A 162 9.27 -4.56 -0.63
C ASN A 162 9.91 -3.76 -1.78
N ILE A 163 9.11 -3.45 -2.81
CA ILE A 163 9.58 -2.63 -3.94
C ILE A 163 9.94 -1.22 -3.47
N ALA A 164 9.06 -0.56 -2.72
CA ALA A 164 9.26 0.81 -2.26
C ALA A 164 10.48 0.94 -1.34
N PHE A 165 10.60 0.06 -0.36
CA PHE A 165 11.70 0.11 0.62
C PHE A 165 13.04 -0.36 0.06
N SER A 166 13.07 -1.14 -1.03
CA SER A 166 14.32 -1.45 -1.73
C SER A 166 15.11 -0.21 -2.17
N GLY A 167 14.42 0.93 -2.32
CA GLY A 167 15.07 2.21 -2.62
C GLY A 167 15.94 2.77 -1.49
N LEU A 168 15.79 2.28 -0.25
CA LEU A 168 16.62 2.72 0.89
C LEU A 168 18.03 2.12 0.88
N MET A 169 18.25 1.06 0.08
CA MET A 169 19.58 0.48 -0.10
C MET A 169 20.58 1.48 -0.73
N PRO A 170 21.88 1.37 -0.44
CA PRO A 170 22.52 0.39 0.46
C PRO A 170 22.57 0.82 1.94
N LYS A 171 22.04 1.98 2.31
CA LYS A 171 22.24 2.56 3.66
C LYS A 171 21.27 2.01 4.71
N ILE A 172 20.07 1.64 4.30
CA ILE A 172 19.05 1.01 5.15
C ILE A 172 18.56 -0.23 4.41
N ARG A 173 18.68 -1.39 5.05
CA ARG A 173 18.14 -2.65 4.52
C ARG A 173 16.78 -2.92 5.15
N PHE A 174 15.79 -3.13 4.31
CA PHE A 174 14.48 -3.58 4.75
C PHE A 174 14.40 -5.09 4.65
N GLU A 175 13.96 -5.73 5.73
CA GLU A 175 13.68 -7.16 5.81
C GLU A 175 12.28 -7.37 6.36
N ARG A 176 11.64 -8.47 5.96
CA ARG A 176 10.35 -8.89 6.45
C ARG A 176 10.21 -10.40 6.33
N VAL A 177 9.79 -11.07 7.40
CA VAL A 177 9.61 -12.53 7.45
C VAL A 177 8.20 -12.91 6.99
N GLY A 178 7.18 -12.10 7.32
CA GLY A 178 5.82 -12.40 6.96
C GLY A 178 4.88 -11.20 7.00
N THR A 179 3.67 -11.39 6.47
CA THR A 179 2.60 -10.40 6.51
C THR A 179 1.27 -11.05 6.87
N ILE A 180 0.37 -10.28 7.48
CA ILE A 180 -1.01 -10.72 7.77
C ILE A 180 -1.71 -11.10 6.46
N GLY A 181 -1.45 -10.38 5.36
CA GLY A 181 -2.01 -10.70 4.04
C GLY A 181 -1.54 -12.04 3.47
N GLU A 182 -0.45 -12.62 3.98
CA GLU A 182 0.08 -13.93 3.63
C GLU A 182 -0.20 -14.99 4.70
N GLY A 183 -0.97 -14.64 5.75
CA GLY A 183 -1.36 -15.55 6.82
C GLY A 183 -0.43 -15.59 8.02
N ALA A 184 0.54 -14.66 8.12
CA ALA A 184 1.36 -14.53 9.32
C ALA A 184 0.59 -13.84 10.46
N GLU A 185 1.02 -14.05 11.71
CA GLU A 185 0.42 -13.42 12.90
C GLU A 185 0.57 -11.89 12.93
N CYS A 186 1.57 -11.37 12.24
CA CYS A 186 1.82 -9.93 12.12
C CYS A 186 2.51 -9.60 10.79
N CYS A 187 2.48 -8.31 10.44
CA CYS A 187 3.42 -7.79 9.44
C CYS A 187 4.64 -7.28 10.19
N ASP A 188 5.78 -7.96 10.07
CA ASP A 188 7.02 -7.48 10.67
C ASP A 188 7.71 -6.48 9.72
N PHE A 189 8.12 -5.36 10.28
CA PHE A 189 8.84 -4.32 9.56
C PHE A 189 10.20 -4.12 10.21
N HIS A 190 11.24 -4.59 9.55
CA HIS A 190 12.59 -4.55 10.07
C HIS A 190 13.52 -3.74 9.16
N PHE A 191 13.97 -2.59 9.63
CA PHE A 191 14.88 -1.69 8.93
C PHE A 191 16.24 -1.69 9.65
N ILE A 192 17.27 -2.17 8.98
CA ILE A 192 18.60 -2.36 9.53
C ILE A 192 19.51 -1.25 9.02
N ASN A 193 20.27 -0.62 9.92
CA ASN A 193 21.32 0.32 9.58
C ASN A 193 22.47 -0.43 8.92
N ALA A 194 22.56 -0.36 7.60
CA ALA A 194 23.58 -1.09 6.83
C ALA A 194 24.94 -0.36 6.76
N LYS A 195 25.14 0.71 7.54
CA LYS A 195 26.48 1.29 7.65
C LYS A 195 27.42 0.28 8.32
N LYS A 196 28.46 -0.06 7.56
CA LYS A 196 29.67 -0.66 8.11
C LYS A 196 30.46 0.40 8.91
#